data_314333395ab76d4e70801005a6e055c7
#
_entry.id   314333395ab76d4e70801005a6e055c7
#
_cell.length_a   1.000
_cell.length_b   1.000
_cell.length_c   1.000
_cell.angle_alpha   90.00
_cell.angle_beta   90.00
_cell.angle_gamma   90.00
#
_symmetry.space_group_name_H-M   'P 1'
#
loop_
_entity.id
_entity.type
_entity.pdbx_description
1 polymer ?
#
loop_
_entity_poly.entity_id
_entity_poly.type
_entity_poly.pdbx_seq_one_letter_code
_entity_poly.pdbx_strand_id
1 'polypeptide(L)'
;LQKNVLFSGTIKENIRWGDENASDEEVERVCKLAQADEFIQGFDKKYDTYIEQGGTNVSGGQKQRLCIARALLKKPKILILDDSTSAVDTKTDSLIRKAFREEIPNTTKIIIAQRISSVQDADKIVVMDNGKIDAIGTHEELLKSNKIYREVYESQTKMTEEIPE
;
A
#
# COMPACT_ATOMS: atom_id res chain seq x y z
N LEU A 1 7.32 -1.72 7.98
CA LEU A 1 7.08 -2.73 9.02
C LEU A 1 6.26 -3.86 8.42
N GLN A 2 6.78 -5.09 8.41
CA GLN A 2 6.07 -6.30 7.95
C GLN A 2 4.80 -6.63 8.77
N LYS A 3 4.62 -6.00 9.94
CA LYS A 3 3.43 -6.17 10.76
C LYS A 3 2.63 -4.88 10.83
N ASN A 4 1.44 -4.92 10.25
CA ASN A 4 0.47 -3.85 10.39
C ASN A 4 -0.15 -3.90 11.78
N VAL A 5 0.24 -2.99 12.66
CA VAL A 5 -0.24 -2.94 14.05
C VAL A 5 -1.22 -1.80 14.23
N LEU A 6 -2.42 -2.14 14.72
CA LEU A 6 -3.40 -1.18 15.20
C LEU A 6 -3.47 -1.25 16.73
N PHE A 7 -3.80 -0.14 17.36
CA PHE A 7 -3.93 -0.02 18.80
C PHE A 7 -5.40 -0.02 19.20
N SER A 8 -5.68 -0.33 20.47
CA SER A 8 -7.00 -0.17 21.04
C SER A 8 -7.44 1.29 20.96
N GLY A 9 -8.65 1.55 20.52
CA GLY A 9 -9.19 2.89 20.34
C GLY A 9 -10.04 2.98 19.07
N THR A 10 -10.56 4.14 18.76
CA THR A 10 -11.36 4.35 17.55
C THR A 10 -10.48 4.32 16.28
N ILE A 11 -11.11 4.16 15.12
CA ILE A 11 -10.41 4.26 13.81
C ILE A 11 -9.71 5.62 13.73
N LYS A 12 -10.40 6.73 14.01
CA LYS A 12 -9.79 8.07 13.92
C LYS A 12 -8.62 8.28 14.88
N GLU A 13 -8.68 7.75 16.10
CA GLU A 13 -7.54 7.76 17.02
C GLU A 13 -6.36 6.98 16.46
N ASN A 14 -6.62 5.80 15.88
CA ASN A 14 -5.58 5.01 15.22
C ASN A 14 -4.91 5.76 14.06
N ILE A 15 -5.65 6.52 13.26
CA ILE A 15 -5.09 7.32 12.18
C ILE A 15 -4.31 8.51 12.74
N ARG A 16 -4.81 9.19 13.79
CA ARG A 16 -4.15 10.32 14.47
C ARG A 16 -2.84 9.98 15.17
N TRP A 17 -2.47 8.71 15.32
CA TRP A 17 -1.09 8.36 15.65
C TRP A 17 -0.07 8.84 14.60
N GLY A 18 -0.52 9.22 13.42
CA GLY A 18 0.29 9.90 12.41
C GLY A 18 0.53 11.38 12.72
N ASP A 19 -0.52 12.08 13.18
CA ASP A 19 -0.52 13.48 13.59
C ASP A 19 -1.71 13.69 14.54
N GLU A 20 -1.44 13.89 15.82
CA GLU A 20 -2.46 14.04 16.88
C GLU A 20 -3.34 15.28 16.71
N ASN A 21 -2.82 16.32 16.04
CA ASN A 21 -3.52 17.60 15.83
C ASN A 21 -4.29 17.64 14.50
N ALA A 22 -4.29 16.56 13.72
CA ALA A 22 -4.99 16.52 12.45
C ALA A 22 -6.49 16.68 12.61
N SER A 23 -7.10 17.49 11.73
CA SER A 23 -8.55 17.65 11.68
C SER A 23 -9.27 16.38 11.22
N ASP A 24 -10.59 16.30 11.41
CA ASP A 24 -11.39 15.18 10.93
C ASP A 24 -11.33 15.09 9.40
N GLU A 25 -11.33 16.23 8.69
CA GLU A 25 -11.21 16.29 7.24
C GLU A 25 -9.87 15.75 6.73
N GLU A 26 -8.77 16.03 7.45
CA GLU A 26 -7.45 15.47 7.12
C GLU A 26 -7.42 13.94 7.31
N VAL A 27 -8.03 13.45 8.39
CA VAL A 27 -8.18 12.01 8.65
C VAL A 27 -9.00 11.33 7.54
N GLU A 28 -10.15 11.91 7.17
CA GLU A 28 -10.97 11.39 6.06
C GLU A 28 -10.22 11.40 4.74
N ARG A 29 -9.51 12.50 4.43
CA ARG A 29 -8.74 12.62 3.21
C ARG A 29 -7.71 11.50 3.06
N VAL A 30 -6.90 11.24 4.09
CA VAL A 30 -5.91 10.16 4.01
C VAL A 30 -6.53 8.77 3.98
N CYS A 31 -7.69 8.58 4.59
CA CYS A 31 -8.44 7.32 4.49
C CYS A 31 -8.99 7.09 3.08
N LYS A 32 -9.44 8.14 2.39
CA LYS A 32 -9.83 8.07 0.97
C LYS A 32 -8.63 7.69 0.08
N LEU A 33 -7.47 8.34 0.29
CA LEU A 33 -6.24 8.00 -0.44
C LEU A 33 -5.80 6.55 -0.22
N ALA A 34 -5.95 6.04 0.99
CA ALA A 34 -5.64 4.65 1.34
C ALA A 34 -6.75 3.65 0.97
N GLN A 35 -7.81 4.09 0.28
CA GLN A 35 -9.00 3.29 -0.06
C GLN A 35 -9.66 2.66 1.19
N ALA A 36 -9.59 3.36 2.33
CA ALA A 36 -10.14 2.90 3.59
C ALA A 36 -11.55 3.46 3.88
N ASP A 37 -11.89 4.63 3.33
CA ASP A 37 -13.12 5.34 3.64
C ASP A 37 -14.38 4.51 3.34
N GLU A 38 -14.41 3.79 2.21
CA GLU A 38 -15.57 2.99 1.81
C GLU A 38 -15.98 1.98 2.89
N PHE A 39 -15.04 1.17 3.39
CA PHE A 39 -15.37 0.19 4.42
C PHE A 39 -15.62 0.84 5.78
N ILE A 40 -14.98 1.99 6.07
CA ILE A 40 -15.22 2.74 7.31
C ILE A 40 -16.67 3.25 7.33
N GLN A 41 -17.17 3.78 6.21
CA GLN A 41 -18.56 4.24 6.09
C GLN A 41 -19.58 3.09 6.25
N GLY A 42 -19.17 1.84 6.01
CA GLY A 42 -19.99 0.63 6.22
C GLY A 42 -20.14 0.23 7.68
N PHE A 43 -19.37 0.77 8.61
CA PHE A 43 -19.53 0.51 10.03
C PHE A 43 -20.60 1.42 10.64
N ASP A 44 -21.38 0.93 11.61
CA ASP A 44 -22.43 1.69 12.31
C ASP A 44 -21.88 3.02 12.91
N LYS A 45 -20.69 2.97 13.50
CA LYS A 45 -20.04 4.12 14.13
C LYS A 45 -19.00 4.79 13.24
N LYS A 46 -18.88 4.37 11.98
CA LYS A 46 -17.93 4.93 11.00
C LYS A 46 -16.53 5.11 11.61
N TYR A 47 -15.99 6.33 11.59
CA TYR A 47 -14.68 6.66 12.14
C TYR A 47 -14.57 6.51 13.66
N ASP A 48 -15.69 6.49 14.39
CA ASP A 48 -15.76 6.23 15.83
C ASP A 48 -15.87 4.74 16.17
N THR A 49 -15.79 3.85 15.15
CA THR A 49 -15.75 2.41 15.36
C THR A 49 -14.50 2.03 16.14
N TYR A 50 -14.69 1.28 17.23
CA TYR A 50 -13.62 0.83 18.10
C TYR A 50 -12.81 -0.30 17.46
N ILE A 51 -11.51 -0.16 17.46
CA ILE A 51 -10.55 -1.18 17.03
C ILE A 51 -10.01 -1.86 18.27
N GLU A 52 -10.06 -3.18 18.30
CA GLU A 52 -9.43 -3.98 19.35
C GLU A 52 -7.91 -4.00 19.21
N GLN A 53 -7.23 -4.35 20.29
CA GLN A 53 -5.77 -4.44 20.30
C GLN A 53 -5.25 -5.35 19.19
N GLY A 54 -4.33 -4.82 18.39
CA GLY A 54 -3.80 -5.52 17.22
C GLY A 54 -4.76 -5.58 16.02
N GLY A 55 -5.95 -4.97 16.11
CA GLY A 55 -6.93 -4.94 15.02
C GLY A 55 -7.54 -6.30 14.73
N THR A 56 -7.91 -7.07 15.77
CA THR A 56 -8.47 -8.42 15.64
C THR A 56 -9.88 -8.41 15.04
N ASN A 57 -10.58 -7.30 15.15
CA ASN A 57 -11.95 -7.09 14.64
C ASN A 57 -12.02 -6.46 13.26
N VAL A 58 -10.91 -6.38 12.54
CA VAL A 58 -10.85 -5.93 11.13
C VAL A 58 -10.05 -6.91 10.28
N SER A 59 -10.35 -6.98 8.98
CA SER A 59 -9.63 -7.85 8.06
C SER A 59 -8.17 -7.41 7.84
N GLY A 60 -7.33 -8.31 7.33
CA GLY A 60 -5.92 -8.00 7.03
C GLY A 60 -5.80 -6.82 6.05
N GLY A 61 -6.60 -6.80 4.99
CA GLY A 61 -6.60 -5.70 4.02
C GLY A 61 -7.12 -4.38 4.59
N GLN A 62 -8.14 -4.41 5.47
CA GLN A 62 -8.61 -3.22 6.19
C GLN A 62 -7.52 -2.67 7.11
N LYS A 63 -6.85 -3.55 7.87
CA LYS A 63 -5.73 -3.19 8.74
C LYS A 63 -4.58 -2.53 7.96
N GLN A 64 -4.21 -3.09 6.82
CA GLN A 64 -3.17 -2.50 5.95
C GLN A 64 -3.55 -1.10 5.50
N ARG A 65 -4.78 -0.91 4.99
CA ARG A 65 -5.26 0.39 4.52
C ARG A 65 -5.28 1.44 5.64
N LEU A 66 -5.68 1.07 6.86
CA LEU A 66 -5.61 1.97 8.02
C LEU A 66 -4.16 2.35 8.38
N CYS A 67 -3.23 1.40 8.32
CA CYS A 67 -1.80 1.69 8.54
C CYS A 67 -1.20 2.59 7.45
N ILE A 68 -1.63 2.44 6.19
CA ILE A 68 -1.25 3.34 5.09
C ILE A 68 -1.80 4.75 5.35
N ALA A 69 -3.08 4.89 5.71
CA ALA A 69 -3.70 6.18 6.04
C ALA A 69 -2.95 6.89 7.18
N ARG A 70 -2.60 6.17 8.24
CA ARG A 70 -1.77 6.68 9.36
C ARG A 70 -0.41 7.20 8.86
N ALA A 71 0.25 6.48 7.97
CA ALA A 71 1.54 6.89 7.44
C ALA A 71 1.42 8.14 6.55
N LEU A 72 0.36 8.25 5.76
CA LEU A 72 0.07 9.41 4.91
C LEU A 72 -0.24 10.68 5.73
N LEU A 73 -0.89 10.53 6.88
CA LEU A 73 -1.23 11.66 7.76
C LEU A 73 0.00 12.40 8.27
N LYS A 74 1.14 11.70 8.39
CA LYS A 74 2.44 12.31 8.73
C LYS A 74 2.99 13.25 7.65
N LYS A 75 2.37 13.31 6.47
CA LYS A 75 2.83 14.09 5.31
C LYS A 75 4.34 13.86 5.03
N PRO A 76 4.76 12.58 4.88
CA PRO A 76 6.18 12.24 4.80
C PRO A 76 6.78 12.73 3.49
N LYS A 77 8.07 13.13 3.52
CA LYS A 77 8.86 13.36 2.30
C LYS A 77 9.28 12.05 1.62
N ILE A 78 9.46 11.00 2.41
CA ILE A 78 9.79 9.64 1.95
C ILE A 78 8.80 8.67 2.58
N LEU A 79 8.09 7.92 1.74
CA LEU A 79 7.16 6.87 2.14
C LEU A 79 7.73 5.51 1.75
N ILE A 80 7.94 4.64 2.74
CA ILE A 80 8.43 3.28 2.52
C ILE A 80 7.27 2.30 2.73
N LEU A 81 6.94 1.57 1.68
CA LEU A 81 5.89 0.56 1.62
C LEU A 81 6.55 -0.83 1.48
N ASP A 82 6.70 -1.53 2.59
CA ASP A 82 7.29 -2.86 2.63
C ASP A 82 6.16 -3.89 2.68
N ASP A 83 5.88 -4.49 1.52
CA ASP A 83 4.80 -5.47 1.29
C ASP A 83 3.43 -5.01 1.85
N SER A 84 3.21 -3.69 1.83
CA SER A 84 2.10 -3.02 2.54
C SER A 84 0.74 -3.25 1.89
N THR A 85 0.70 -3.89 0.71
CA THR A 85 -0.53 -4.18 -0.02
C THR A 85 -0.72 -5.67 -0.29
N SER A 86 0.08 -6.54 0.33
CA SER A 86 0.04 -8.00 0.10
C SER A 86 -1.31 -8.65 0.48
N ALA A 87 -1.99 -8.12 1.49
CA ALA A 87 -3.33 -8.57 1.89
C ALA A 87 -4.48 -7.74 1.25
N VAL A 88 -4.15 -6.82 0.35
CA VAL A 88 -5.12 -6.02 -0.40
C VAL A 88 -5.29 -6.64 -1.79
N ASP A 89 -6.52 -6.66 -2.29
CA ASP A 89 -6.80 -7.14 -3.65
C ASP A 89 -6.15 -6.24 -4.72
N THR A 90 -5.92 -6.79 -5.90
CA THR A 90 -5.19 -6.12 -6.99
C THR A 90 -5.85 -4.81 -7.44
N LYS A 91 -7.18 -4.75 -7.43
CA LYS A 91 -7.93 -3.54 -7.82
C LYS A 91 -7.71 -2.41 -6.82
N THR A 92 -7.86 -2.72 -5.53
CA THR A 92 -7.64 -1.75 -4.44
C THR A 92 -6.18 -1.29 -4.40
N ASP A 93 -5.20 -2.20 -4.58
CA ASP A 93 -3.78 -1.84 -4.68
C ASP A 93 -3.51 -0.86 -5.84
N SER A 94 -4.11 -1.09 -7.01
CA SER A 94 -4.00 -0.19 -8.16
C SER A 94 -4.57 1.20 -7.86
N LEU A 95 -5.71 1.29 -7.17
CA LEU A 95 -6.31 2.57 -6.77
C LEU A 95 -5.46 3.33 -5.76
N ILE A 96 -4.87 2.64 -4.78
CA ILE A 96 -3.93 3.24 -3.81
C ILE A 96 -2.73 3.83 -4.56
N ARG A 97 -2.14 3.08 -5.49
CA ARG A 97 -0.99 3.55 -6.28
C ARG A 97 -1.34 4.74 -7.18
N LYS A 98 -2.53 4.71 -7.79
CA LYS A 98 -3.04 5.86 -8.55
C LYS A 98 -3.16 7.09 -7.66
N ALA A 99 -3.79 6.97 -6.49
CA ALA A 99 -3.91 8.06 -5.53
C ALA A 99 -2.53 8.60 -5.10
N PHE A 100 -1.53 7.74 -4.90
CA PHE A 100 -0.17 8.18 -4.58
C PHE A 100 0.49 8.99 -5.69
N ARG A 101 0.23 8.68 -6.95
CA ARG A 101 0.77 9.46 -8.09
C ARG A 101 0.11 10.82 -8.18
N GLU A 102 -1.19 10.88 -8.03
CA GLU A 102 -1.99 12.08 -8.27
C GLU A 102 -1.98 13.05 -7.07
N GLU A 103 -2.10 12.53 -5.85
CA GLU A 103 -2.34 13.34 -4.66
C GLU A 103 -1.08 13.64 -3.83
N ILE A 104 -0.03 12.82 -3.96
CA ILE A 104 1.24 13.03 -3.27
C ILE A 104 2.44 12.92 -4.23
N PRO A 105 2.44 13.64 -5.36
CA PRO A 105 3.49 13.52 -6.40
C PRO A 105 4.89 13.86 -5.86
N ASN A 106 4.98 14.79 -4.92
CA ASN A 106 6.26 15.28 -4.36
C ASN A 106 6.82 14.40 -3.23
N THR A 107 6.16 13.28 -2.89
CA THR A 107 6.66 12.31 -1.91
C THR A 107 7.46 11.24 -2.63
N THR A 108 8.71 11.00 -2.24
CA THR A 108 9.48 9.85 -2.71
C THR A 108 8.87 8.56 -2.15
N LYS A 109 8.51 7.63 -3.03
CA LYS A 109 7.91 6.35 -2.65
C LYS A 109 8.89 5.22 -2.91
N ILE A 110 9.25 4.47 -1.87
CA ILE A 110 10.04 3.24 -1.96
C ILE A 110 9.07 2.08 -1.73
N ILE A 111 8.81 1.31 -2.77
CA ILE A 111 7.86 0.20 -2.74
C ILE A 111 8.65 -1.10 -2.81
N ILE A 112 8.53 -1.93 -1.80
CA ILE A 112 9.07 -3.29 -1.77
C ILE A 112 7.88 -4.22 -1.98
N ALA A 113 7.87 -4.94 -3.08
CA ALA A 113 6.76 -5.81 -3.45
C ALA A 113 7.23 -7.08 -4.14
N GLN A 114 6.46 -8.14 -3.96
CA GLN A 114 6.67 -9.41 -4.62
C GLN A 114 5.98 -9.47 -5.99
N ARG A 115 4.92 -8.66 -6.19
CA ARG A 115 4.19 -8.60 -7.46
C ARG A 115 4.77 -7.51 -8.35
N ILE A 116 5.13 -7.86 -9.57
CA ILE A 116 5.62 -6.89 -10.57
C ILE A 116 4.54 -5.86 -10.89
N SER A 117 3.27 -6.26 -10.94
CA SER A 117 2.15 -5.33 -11.15
C SER A 117 2.11 -4.19 -10.12
N SER A 118 2.69 -4.36 -8.93
CA SER A 118 2.76 -3.32 -7.91
C SER A 118 3.89 -2.30 -8.14
N VAL A 119 4.86 -2.59 -9.00
CA VAL A 119 6.04 -1.74 -9.22
C VAL A 119 6.28 -1.37 -10.69
N GLN A 120 5.54 -1.95 -11.63
CA GLN A 120 5.75 -1.74 -13.07
C GLN A 120 5.64 -0.27 -13.52
N ASP A 121 4.86 0.54 -12.80
CA ASP A 121 4.66 1.96 -13.08
C ASP A 121 5.66 2.86 -12.31
N ALA A 122 6.65 2.29 -11.64
CA ALA A 122 7.65 3.08 -10.89
C ALA A 122 8.65 3.73 -11.86
N ASP A 123 9.13 4.93 -11.49
CA ASP A 123 10.16 5.65 -12.26
C ASP A 123 11.46 4.86 -12.37
N LYS A 124 11.76 4.07 -11.33
CA LYS A 124 12.91 3.16 -11.26
C LYS A 124 12.55 1.89 -10.50
N ILE A 125 12.97 0.75 -11.05
CA ILE A 125 12.86 -0.56 -10.43
C ILE A 125 14.27 -1.05 -10.13
N VAL A 126 14.50 -1.51 -8.92
CA VAL A 126 15.75 -2.14 -8.48
C VAL A 126 15.51 -3.64 -8.37
N VAL A 127 16.18 -4.41 -9.20
CA VAL A 127 16.18 -5.89 -9.11
C VAL A 127 17.29 -6.31 -8.16
N MET A 128 16.94 -7.09 -7.15
CA MET A 128 17.90 -7.59 -6.17
C MET A 128 18.02 -9.11 -6.28
N ASP A 129 19.24 -9.61 -6.26
CA ASP A 129 19.56 -11.03 -6.19
C ASP A 129 20.65 -11.28 -5.15
N ASN A 130 20.45 -12.28 -4.28
CA ASN A 130 21.41 -12.68 -3.24
C ASN A 130 21.94 -11.49 -2.41
N GLY A 131 21.07 -10.52 -2.07
CA GLY A 131 21.42 -9.34 -1.26
C GLY A 131 22.22 -8.27 -2.00
N LYS A 132 22.34 -8.36 -3.33
CA LYS A 132 23.05 -7.39 -4.19
C LYS A 132 22.08 -6.83 -5.23
N ILE A 133 22.39 -5.64 -5.71
CA ILE A 133 21.68 -5.05 -6.86
C ILE A 133 22.16 -5.79 -8.13
N ASP A 134 21.24 -6.44 -8.82
CA ASP A 134 21.48 -7.10 -10.09
C ASP A 134 21.26 -6.15 -11.27
N ALA A 135 20.17 -5.38 -11.25
CA ALA A 135 19.87 -4.41 -12.29
C ALA A 135 19.03 -3.24 -11.75
N ILE A 136 19.09 -2.10 -12.45
CA ILE A 136 18.24 -0.93 -12.21
C ILE A 136 17.73 -0.45 -13.57
N GLY A 137 16.43 -0.18 -13.68
CA GLY A 137 15.82 0.34 -14.91
C GLY A 137 14.31 0.57 -14.77
N THR A 138 13.69 0.95 -15.86
CA THR A 138 12.23 0.95 -15.99
C THR A 138 11.71 -0.46 -16.26
N HIS A 139 10.40 -0.65 -16.18
CA HIS A 139 9.75 -1.92 -16.52
C HIS A 139 10.16 -2.42 -17.92
N GLU A 140 10.08 -1.55 -18.93
CA GLU A 140 10.39 -1.90 -20.31
C GLU A 140 11.87 -2.24 -20.53
N GLU A 141 12.77 -1.49 -19.89
CA GLU A 141 14.22 -1.75 -19.96
C GLU A 141 14.56 -3.11 -19.33
N LEU A 142 14.00 -3.39 -18.16
CA LEU A 142 14.28 -4.63 -17.44
C LEU A 142 13.68 -5.85 -18.12
N LEU A 143 12.51 -5.73 -18.75
CA LEU A 143 11.95 -6.81 -19.58
C LEU A 143 12.88 -7.21 -20.73
N LYS A 144 13.59 -6.24 -21.31
CA LYS A 144 14.51 -6.48 -22.44
C LYS A 144 15.88 -6.99 -21.97
N SER A 145 16.41 -6.44 -20.89
CA SER A 145 17.80 -6.59 -20.49
C SER A 145 18.04 -7.55 -19.32
N ASN A 146 17.04 -7.74 -18.43
CA ASN A 146 17.24 -8.51 -17.20
C ASN A 146 16.48 -9.83 -17.23
N LYS A 147 17.22 -10.95 -17.11
CA LYS A 147 16.66 -12.29 -17.15
C LYS A 147 15.76 -12.58 -15.94
N ILE A 148 16.21 -12.26 -14.74
CA ILE A 148 15.48 -12.51 -13.49
C ILE A 148 14.13 -11.77 -13.51
N TYR A 149 14.14 -10.49 -13.85
CA TYR A 149 12.93 -9.68 -13.92
C TYR A 149 11.91 -10.24 -14.92
N ARG A 150 12.37 -10.64 -16.09
CA ARG A 150 11.53 -11.23 -17.14
C ARG A 150 10.91 -12.55 -16.71
N GLU A 151 11.70 -13.47 -16.14
CA GLU A 151 11.21 -14.77 -15.65
C GLU A 151 10.13 -14.60 -14.58
N VAL A 152 10.30 -13.66 -13.65
CA VAL A 152 9.31 -13.35 -12.62
C VAL A 152 8.04 -12.76 -13.25
N TYR A 153 8.17 -11.85 -14.21
CA TYR A 153 7.04 -11.24 -14.91
C TYR A 153 6.22 -12.29 -15.67
N GLU A 154 6.87 -13.13 -16.47
CA GLU A 154 6.22 -14.19 -17.24
C GLU A 154 5.51 -15.21 -16.34
N SER A 155 6.15 -15.60 -15.23
CA SER A 155 5.54 -16.49 -14.23
C SER A 155 4.25 -15.91 -13.65
N GLN A 156 4.27 -14.63 -13.27
CA GLN A 156 3.10 -13.98 -12.67
C GLN A 156 1.98 -13.72 -13.67
N THR A 157 2.30 -13.44 -14.94
CA THR A 157 1.31 -13.21 -16.00
C THR A 157 0.59 -14.51 -16.36
N LYS A 158 1.30 -15.63 -16.50
CA LYS A 158 0.70 -16.94 -16.78
C LYS A 158 -0.28 -17.37 -15.68
N MET A 159 0.07 -17.14 -14.41
CA MET A 159 -0.81 -17.47 -13.29
C MET A 159 -2.12 -16.66 -13.30
N THR A 160 -2.13 -15.48 -13.93
CA THR A 160 -3.33 -14.65 -14.03
C THR A 160 -4.26 -15.09 -15.16
N GLU A 161 -3.71 -15.70 -16.22
CA GLU A 161 -4.48 -16.20 -17.37
C GLU A 161 -5.14 -17.57 -17.14
N GLU A 162 -4.63 -18.34 -16.16
CA GLU A 162 -5.12 -19.71 -15.85
C GLU A 162 -6.26 -19.73 -14.81
N ILE A 163 -6.75 -18.59 -14.30
CA ILE A 163 -7.91 -18.51 -13.40
C ILE A 163 -9.11 -18.09 -14.25
N PRO A 164 -9.99 -19.05 -14.68
CA PRO A 164 -11.28 -18.69 -15.28
C PRO A 164 -12.17 -18.01 -14.22
N GLU A 165 -12.94 -17.01 -14.63
CA GLU A 165 -13.96 -16.33 -13.83
C GLU A 165 -15.01 -17.28 -13.25
#